data_e6515188beb0287805b26e1592226a38
#
_entry.id   e6515188beb0287805b26e1592226a38
#
_cell.length_a   1.000
_cell.length_b   1.000
_cell.length_c   1.000
_cell.angle_alpha   90.00
_cell.angle_beta   90.00
_cell.angle_gamma   90.00
#
_symmetry.space_group_name_H-M   'P 1'
#
loop_
_entity.id
_entity.type
_entity.pdbx_description
1 polymer ?
#
loop_
_entity_poly.entity_id
_entity_poly.type
_entity_poly.pdbx_seq_one_letter_code
_entity_poly.pdbx_strand_id
1 'polypeptide(L)'
;MDKLPGKGDLISIDCEFIALNCEEAEIMPDGHRIIRKEADLRLGRVTVLTHELDVFVDDYILCEDSVADYLTRFSGLTHEDLELKKSKHHLVELKDAYSRLRTLVDRGCVFVGHGRGSFVGV
;
A
#
# COMPACT_ATOMS: atom_id res chain seq x y z
N MET A 1 15.30 15.90 -14.13
CA MET A 1 15.11 15.00 -13.02
C MET A 1 16.03 15.31 -11.88
N ASP A 2 15.44 15.47 -10.77
CA ASP A 2 16.20 15.85 -9.61
C ASP A 2 16.98 14.67 -9.04
N LYS A 3 17.81 14.99 -8.09
CA LYS A 3 18.60 13.95 -7.46
C LYS A 3 17.71 12.96 -6.75
N LEU A 4 18.06 11.68 -6.86
CA LEU A 4 17.46 10.66 -6.05
C LEU A 4 17.78 10.91 -4.58
N PRO A 5 16.82 10.69 -3.68
CA PRO A 5 17.12 10.73 -2.26
C PRO A 5 18.27 9.78 -1.92
N GLY A 6 19.11 10.17 -0.99
CA GLY A 6 20.27 9.41 -0.62
C GLY A 6 20.38 9.21 0.88
N LYS A 7 21.58 8.81 1.29
CA LYS A 7 21.85 8.48 2.70
C LYS A 7 21.45 9.61 3.64
N GLY A 8 20.60 9.28 4.59
CA GLY A 8 20.14 10.22 5.62
C GLY A 8 18.98 11.11 5.19
N ASP A 9 18.60 11.09 3.91
CA ASP A 9 17.46 11.88 3.47
C ASP A 9 16.17 11.31 4.01
N LEU A 10 15.31 12.18 4.53
CA LEU A 10 14.00 11.78 5.01
C LEU A 10 13.03 11.70 3.84
N ILE A 11 12.32 10.59 3.75
CA ILE A 11 11.25 10.42 2.79
C ILE A 11 10.02 9.91 3.52
N SER A 12 8.86 10.37 3.10
CA SER A 12 7.62 9.86 3.69
C SER A 12 6.99 8.86 2.75
N ILE A 13 6.44 7.81 3.33
CA ILE A 13 5.78 6.75 2.58
C ILE A 13 4.36 6.60 3.10
N ASP A 14 3.43 6.47 2.18
CA ASP A 14 2.03 6.22 2.49
C ASP A 14 1.54 5.08 1.60
N CYS A 15 0.88 4.10 2.20
CA CYS A 15 0.36 2.94 1.49
C CYS A 15 -1.13 2.82 1.70
N GLU A 16 -1.82 2.44 0.64
CA GLU A 16 -3.24 2.12 0.69
C GLU A 16 -3.44 0.67 0.34
N PHE A 17 -4.32 0.00 1.08
CA PHE A 17 -4.53 -1.44 0.95
C PHE A 17 -5.93 -1.78 0.49
N ILE A 18 -6.04 -2.93 -0.15
CA ILE A 18 -7.31 -3.56 -0.53
C ILE A 18 -7.35 -4.94 0.09
N ALA A 19 -8.53 -5.53 0.18
CA ALA A 19 -8.70 -6.86 0.76
C ALA A 19 -9.13 -7.86 -0.30
N LEU A 20 -8.44 -9.00 -0.36
CA LEU A 20 -8.79 -10.08 -1.28
C LEU A 20 -9.87 -10.98 -0.71
N ASN A 21 -10.03 -10.97 0.60
CA ASN A 21 -11.12 -11.66 1.27
C ASN A 21 -11.49 -10.88 2.52
N CYS A 22 -12.71 -11.06 2.96
CA CYS A 22 -13.19 -10.44 4.17
C CYS A 22 -12.84 -11.29 5.38
N GLU A 23 -12.72 -10.64 6.53
CA GLU A 23 -12.55 -11.33 7.79
C GLU A 23 -13.77 -12.20 8.05
N GLU A 24 -13.57 -13.43 8.47
CA GLU A 24 -14.62 -14.33 8.89
C GLU A 24 -14.52 -14.56 10.39
N ALA A 25 -15.58 -14.32 11.10
CA ALA A 25 -15.63 -14.47 12.54
C ALA A 25 -16.86 -15.25 12.95
N GLU A 26 -16.76 -15.90 14.10
CA GLU A 26 -17.85 -16.67 14.67
C GLU A 26 -18.06 -16.22 16.10
N ILE A 27 -19.33 -16.01 16.48
CA ILE A 27 -19.69 -15.66 17.85
C ILE A 27 -20.04 -16.93 18.60
N MET A 28 -19.28 -17.21 19.64
CA MET A 28 -19.50 -18.39 20.45
C MET A 28 -20.70 -18.19 21.39
N PRO A 29 -21.26 -19.29 21.93
CA PRO A 29 -22.44 -19.20 22.81
C PRO A 29 -22.27 -18.30 24.02
N ASP A 30 -21.04 -18.11 24.50
CA ASP A 30 -20.74 -17.24 25.65
C ASP A 30 -20.55 -15.77 25.26
N GLY A 31 -20.76 -15.44 23.98
CA GLY A 31 -20.55 -14.09 23.48
C GLY A 31 -19.14 -13.83 22.99
N HIS A 32 -18.26 -14.78 23.11
CA HIS A 32 -16.87 -14.68 22.66
C HIS A 32 -16.78 -14.68 21.15
N ARG A 33 -15.96 -13.78 20.60
CA ARG A 33 -15.75 -13.71 19.17
C ARG A 33 -14.45 -14.41 18.80
N ILE A 34 -14.53 -15.33 17.85
CA ILE A 34 -13.36 -16.04 17.34
C ILE A 34 -13.20 -15.69 15.87
N ILE A 35 -12.00 -15.28 15.49
CA ILE A 35 -11.68 -14.99 14.09
C ILE A 35 -11.27 -16.30 13.45
N ARG A 36 -12.05 -16.76 12.45
CA ARG A 36 -11.78 -17.98 11.70
C ARG A 36 -10.88 -17.74 10.52
N LYS A 37 -10.94 -16.55 9.94
CA LYS A 37 -10.14 -16.18 8.79
C LYS A 37 -9.90 -14.69 8.84
N GLU A 38 -8.65 -14.30 8.75
CA GLU A 38 -8.28 -12.89 8.70
C GLU A 38 -8.39 -12.36 7.28
N ALA A 39 -8.57 -11.05 7.14
CA ALA A 39 -8.57 -10.41 5.85
C ALA A 39 -7.16 -10.51 5.24
N ASP A 40 -7.11 -10.84 3.95
CA ASP A 40 -5.86 -10.88 3.21
C ASP A 40 -5.69 -9.52 2.52
N LEU A 41 -4.82 -8.70 3.06
CA LEU A 41 -4.59 -7.35 2.55
C LEU A 41 -3.49 -7.35 1.50
N ARG A 42 -3.72 -6.58 0.45
CA ARG A 42 -2.74 -6.36 -0.61
C ARG A 42 -2.52 -4.88 -0.81
N LEU A 43 -1.30 -4.53 -1.17
CA LEU A 43 -0.97 -3.15 -1.47
C LEU A 43 -1.71 -2.71 -2.73
N GLY A 44 -2.45 -1.61 -2.65
CA GLY A 44 -3.19 -1.06 -3.80
C GLY A 44 -2.55 0.22 -4.34
N ARG A 45 -1.91 0.98 -3.48
CA ARG A 45 -1.24 2.21 -3.88
C ARG A 45 -0.11 2.50 -2.91
N VAL A 46 1.01 2.98 -3.43
CA VAL A 46 2.11 3.47 -2.62
C VAL A 46 2.56 4.83 -3.13
N THR A 47 2.71 5.76 -2.20
CA THR A 47 3.17 7.12 -2.51
C THR A 47 4.39 7.42 -1.66
N VAL A 48 5.42 7.96 -2.29
CA VAL A 48 6.64 8.39 -1.60
C VAL A 48 6.86 9.86 -1.89
N LEU A 49 7.03 10.64 -0.84
CA LEU A 49 7.33 12.06 -0.94
C LEU A 49 8.73 12.33 -0.43
N THR A 50 9.43 13.24 -1.09
CA THR A 50 10.72 13.71 -0.61
C THR A 50 10.52 14.63 0.58
N HIS A 51 11.61 15.00 1.26
CA HIS A 51 11.55 15.95 2.38
C HIS A 51 11.04 17.32 1.95
N GLU A 52 11.06 17.62 0.66
CA GLU A 52 10.51 18.85 0.11
C GLU A 52 9.05 18.68 -0.32
N LEU A 53 8.46 17.54 0.01
CA LEU A 53 7.07 17.18 -0.31
C LEU A 53 6.80 17.00 -1.81
N ASP A 54 7.84 16.78 -2.59
CA ASP A 54 7.68 16.41 -4.00
C ASP A 54 7.34 14.92 -4.11
N VAL A 55 6.42 14.60 -5.01
CA VAL A 55 6.07 13.21 -5.26
C VAL A 55 7.21 12.53 -6.00
N PHE A 56 7.79 11.54 -5.38
CA PHE A 56 8.87 10.76 -5.99
C PHE A 56 8.35 9.45 -6.58
N VAL A 57 7.44 8.79 -5.88
CA VAL A 57 6.78 7.57 -6.34
C VAL A 57 5.29 7.72 -6.06
N ASP A 58 4.47 7.38 -7.03
CA ASP A 58 3.03 7.27 -6.85
C ASP A 58 2.56 6.14 -7.76
N ASP A 59 2.57 4.93 -7.22
CA ASP A 59 2.26 3.73 -7.97
C ASP A 59 0.92 3.15 -7.53
N TYR A 60 0.03 2.94 -8.51
CA TYR A 60 -1.16 2.13 -8.34
C TYR A 60 -0.80 0.71 -8.75
N ILE A 61 -1.10 -0.24 -7.91
CA ILE A 61 -0.59 -1.61 -8.04
C ILE A 61 -1.60 -2.48 -8.77
N LEU A 62 -1.14 -3.17 -9.81
CA LEU A 62 -1.95 -4.13 -10.53
C LEU A 62 -2.22 -5.33 -9.61
N CYS A 63 -3.49 -5.64 -9.41
CA CYS A 63 -3.91 -6.81 -8.68
C CYS A 63 -4.60 -7.77 -9.64
N GLU A 64 -3.98 -8.92 -9.86
CA GLU A 64 -4.54 -9.94 -10.76
C GLU A 64 -5.56 -10.83 -10.07
N ASP A 65 -5.57 -10.84 -8.75
CA ASP A 65 -6.52 -11.61 -7.97
C ASP A 65 -7.83 -10.85 -7.80
N SER A 66 -8.91 -11.58 -7.57
CA SER A 66 -10.20 -10.96 -7.32
C SER A 66 -10.18 -10.18 -6.00
N VAL A 67 -10.66 -8.97 -6.03
CA VAL A 67 -10.71 -8.10 -4.85
C VAL A 67 -12.08 -8.24 -4.19
N ALA A 68 -12.09 -8.57 -2.92
CA ALA A 68 -13.33 -8.69 -2.17
C ALA A 68 -13.82 -7.32 -1.67
N ASP A 69 -12.90 -6.45 -1.27
CA ASP A 69 -13.24 -5.15 -0.73
C ASP A 69 -12.09 -4.16 -1.01
N TYR A 70 -12.41 -3.07 -1.68
CA TYR A 70 -11.42 -2.03 -1.96
C TYR A 70 -11.12 -1.17 -0.74
N LEU A 71 -11.86 -1.35 0.34
CA LEU A 71 -11.69 -0.55 1.56
C LEU A 71 -11.73 0.95 1.28
N THR A 72 -12.53 1.35 0.31
CA THR A 72 -12.57 2.71 -0.23
C THR A 72 -12.69 3.77 0.85
N ARG A 73 -13.41 3.48 1.89
CA ARG A 73 -13.60 4.36 3.04
C ARG A 73 -12.27 4.74 3.69
N PHE A 74 -11.28 3.87 3.63
CA PHE A 74 -9.97 4.05 4.24
C PHE A 74 -8.88 4.29 3.22
N SER A 75 -8.94 3.57 2.10
CA SER A 75 -7.91 3.63 1.07
C SER A 75 -8.12 4.75 0.07
N GLY A 76 -9.36 5.16 -0.13
CA GLY A 76 -9.70 6.05 -1.21
C GLY A 76 -9.72 5.39 -2.58
N LEU A 77 -9.36 4.12 -2.67
CA LEU A 77 -9.31 3.39 -3.93
C LEU A 77 -10.68 2.83 -4.29
N THR A 78 -10.97 2.79 -5.59
CA THR A 78 -12.19 2.21 -6.11
C THR A 78 -11.85 1.11 -7.11
N HIS A 79 -12.87 0.33 -7.47
CA HIS A 79 -12.73 -0.69 -8.50
C HIS A 79 -12.13 -0.12 -9.79
N GLU A 80 -12.58 1.07 -10.19
CA GLU A 80 -12.11 1.69 -11.41
C GLU A 80 -10.64 2.08 -11.37
N ASP A 81 -10.13 2.43 -10.22
CA ASP A 81 -8.72 2.83 -10.09
C ASP A 81 -7.76 1.68 -10.38
N LEU A 82 -8.16 0.46 -10.05
CA LEU A 82 -7.28 -0.70 -10.11
C LEU A 82 -7.63 -1.71 -11.21
N GLU A 83 -8.69 -1.46 -11.97
CA GLU A 83 -9.02 -2.33 -13.07
C GLU A 83 -8.27 -1.90 -14.33
N LEU A 84 -7.47 -2.81 -14.88
CA LEU A 84 -6.57 -2.52 -15.99
C LEU A 84 -7.23 -1.81 -17.17
N LYS A 85 -8.48 -2.16 -17.50
CA LYS A 85 -9.17 -1.59 -18.65
C LYS A 85 -9.86 -0.27 -18.37
N LYS A 86 -10.10 0.05 -17.10
CA LYS A 86 -10.86 1.24 -16.71
C LYS A 86 -10.04 2.29 -16.01
N SER A 87 -8.90 1.92 -15.48
CA SER A 87 -8.09 2.84 -14.70
C SER A 87 -7.51 3.95 -15.56
N LYS A 88 -7.53 5.16 -15.01
CA LYS A 88 -6.81 6.30 -15.57
C LYS A 88 -5.33 6.26 -15.25
N HIS A 89 -4.94 5.36 -14.35
CA HIS A 89 -3.59 5.28 -13.85
C HIS A 89 -2.81 4.21 -14.59
N HIS A 90 -1.52 4.40 -14.65
CA HIS A 90 -0.65 3.36 -15.14
C HIS A 90 -0.40 2.37 -14.01
N LEU A 91 -0.99 1.19 -14.12
CA LEU A 91 -0.86 0.16 -13.10
C LEU A 91 0.50 -0.53 -13.22
N VAL A 92 1.19 -0.68 -12.09
CA VAL A 92 2.49 -1.34 -12.05
C VAL A 92 2.39 -2.64 -11.28
N GLU A 93 3.26 -3.58 -11.59
CA GLU A 93 3.32 -4.83 -10.84
C GLU A 93 3.92 -4.58 -9.46
N LEU A 94 3.48 -5.35 -8.49
CA LEU A 94 3.95 -5.21 -7.10
C LEU A 94 5.48 -5.33 -7.02
N LYS A 95 6.07 -6.24 -7.77
CA LYS A 95 7.52 -6.42 -7.77
C LYS A 95 8.27 -5.17 -8.21
N ASP A 96 7.70 -4.42 -9.16
CA ASP A 96 8.32 -3.19 -9.65
C ASP A 96 8.24 -2.07 -8.62
N ALA A 97 7.10 -1.95 -7.97
CA ALA A 97 6.95 -0.99 -6.87
C ALA A 97 7.91 -1.33 -5.72
N TYR A 98 8.00 -2.61 -5.39
CA TYR A 98 8.91 -3.07 -4.34
C TYR A 98 10.37 -2.74 -4.70
N SER A 99 10.75 -2.95 -5.96
CA SER A 99 12.13 -2.66 -6.41
C SER A 99 12.49 -1.20 -6.25
N ARG A 100 11.54 -0.30 -6.52
CA ARG A 100 11.76 1.13 -6.33
C ARG A 100 11.96 1.48 -4.87
N LEU A 101 11.14 0.90 -3.99
CA LEU A 101 11.29 1.12 -2.55
C LEU A 101 12.62 0.55 -2.06
N ARG A 102 12.98 -0.63 -2.55
CA ARG A 102 14.24 -1.26 -2.18
C ARG A 102 15.45 -0.41 -2.58
N THR A 103 15.37 0.23 -3.74
CA THR A 103 16.44 1.14 -4.17
C THR A 103 16.63 2.26 -3.15
N LEU A 104 15.56 2.83 -2.63
CA LEU A 104 15.64 3.88 -1.62
C LEU A 104 16.24 3.37 -0.31
N VAL A 105 15.86 2.17 0.09
CA VAL A 105 16.43 1.53 1.27
C VAL A 105 17.94 1.35 1.10
N ASP A 106 18.33 0.83 -0.04
CA ASP A 106 19.75 0.56 -0.35
C ASP A 106 20.58 1.85 -0.42
N ARG A 107 19.94 2.95 -0.75
CA ARG A 107 20.61 4.25 -0.75
C ARG A 107 20.72 4.89 0.63
N GLY A 108 20.14 4.26 1.63
CA GLY A 108 20.23 4.74 3.01
C GLY A 108 19.24 5.82 3.38
N CYS A 109 18.13 5.93 2.66
CA CYS A 109 17.08 6.88 3.00
C CYS A 109 16.38 6.49 4.30
N VAL A 110 15.91 7.48 5.03
CA VAL A 110 15.17 7.27 6.27
C VAL A 110 13.68 7.39 5.98
N PHE A 111 12.96 6.30 6.18
CA PHE A 111 11.52 6.24 5.90
C PHE A 111 10.72 6.71 7.09
N VAL A 112 9.77 7.60 6.81
CA VAL A 112 8.81 8.07 7.79
C VAL A 112 7.44 7.60 7.34
N GLY A 113 6.80 6.78 8.16
CA GLY A 113 5.49 6.24 7.83
C GLY A 113 4.39 7.22 8.14
N HIS A 114 3.35 7.16 7.34
CA HIS A 114 2.14 7.93 7.51
C HIS A 114 0.96 6.99 7.65
N GLY A 115 -0.06 7.45 8.34
CA GLY A 115 -1.29 6.72 8.41
C GLY A 115 -1.38 5.81 9.62
N ARG A 116 -2.23 4.84 9.50
CA ARG A 116 -2.52 3.93 10.60
C ARG A 116 -1.52 2.82 10.64
N GLY A 117 -0.98 2.63 11.78
CA GLY A 117 0.05 1.64 11.95
C GLY A 117 1.39 2.17 11.50
N SER A 118 2.39 1.64 12.08
CA SER A 118 3.74 2.06 11.80
C SER A 118 4.33 1.18 10.71
N PHE A 119 5.01 1.81 9.79
CA PHE A 119 5.87 1.11 8.88
C PHE A 119 7.16 0.82 9.61
N VAL A 120 7.31 -0.41 10.00
CA VAL A 120 8.50 -0.84 10.72
C VAL A 120 9.19 -1.88 9.87
N GLY A 121 10.49 -1.81 9.85
CA GLY A 121 11.25 -2.88 9.26
C GLY A 121 11.33 -2.89 7.75
N VAL A 122 11.31 -1.77 7.22
CA VAL A 122 11.61 -1.64 5.80
C VAL A 122 13.08 -1.97 5.56
#